data_912279eb8399be86242f9ed282e49845
#
_entry.id   912279eb8399be86242f9ed282e49845
#
_cell.length_a   1.000
_cell.length_b   1.000
_cell.length_c   1.000
_cell.angle_alpha   90.00
_cell.angle_beta   90.00
_cell.angle_gamma   90.00
#
_symmetry.space_group_name_H-M   'P 1'
#
loop_
_entity.id
_entity.type
_entity.pdbx_description
1 polymer ?
#
loop_
_entity_poly.entity_id
_entity_poly.type
_entity_poly.pdbx_seq_one_letter_code
_entity_poly.pdbx_strand_id
1 'polypeptide(L)'
;NIYLEFEAGEDVTEHMNKAERRQLRQSFEAGVEVVLEPTKEQIVEWYGLLKRLYRRIHRPLPSVDVFLKLNELNIGRVFVVVYNDRVVSGSAILCKLGNSQLFYDWYRASVEDVIDGVYPSVVSTWQAMQLVSDMGGGIFDFMGAGLRNKEYGVRKFKLTFGGELTSEYRYRKYLIV
;
A
#
# COMPACT_ATOMS: atom_id res chain seq x y z
N ASN A 1 12.21 -1.91 -8.06
CA ASN A 1 11.43 -1.64 -6.86
C ASN A 1 11.81 -0.27 -6.26
N ILE A 2 11.08 0.18 -5.27
CA ILE A 2 11.41 1.37 -4.46
C ILE A 2 11.38 0.90 -3.01
N TYR A 3 12.46 1.19 -2.29
CA TYR A 3 12.63 0.82 -0.89
C TYR A 3 12.74 2.06 -0.01
N LEU A 4 12.25 1.94 1.19
CA LEU A 4 12.41 2.93 2.24
C LEU A 4 12.61 2.19 3.56
N GLU A 5 13.57 2.65 4.36
CA GLU A 5 13.87 2.08 5.67
C GLU A 5 13.32 3.00 6.76
N PHE A 6 12.75 2.42 7.79
CA PHE A 6 12.17 3.13 8.93
C PHE A 6 12.78 2.64 10.23
N GLU A 7 12.99 3.56 11.15
CA GLU A 7 13.23 3.22 12.54
C GLU A 7 11.91 3.00 13.29
N ALA A 8 11.99 2.32 14.43
CA ALA A 8 10.83 2.10 15.28
C ALA A 8 10.31 3.43 15.86
N GLY A 9 9.02 3.72 15.65
CA GLY A 9 8.38 4.93 16.17
C GLY A 9 8.74 6.22 15.40
N GLU A 10 9.37 6.10 14.24
CA GLU A 10 9.72 7.25 13.41
C GLU A 10 8.47 7.93 12.84
N ASP A 11 8.51 9.26 12.72
CA ASP A 11 7.49 10.02 11.99
C ASP A 11 7.66 9.86 10.48
N VAL A 12 6.92 8.95 9.91
CA VAL A 12 6.99 8.62 8.48
C VAL A 12 6.61 9.78 7.56
N THR A 13 5.98 10.85 8.09
CA THR A 13 5.64 12.02 7.28
C THR A 13 6.87 12.82 6.85
N GLU A 14 8.01 12.67 7.55
CA GLU A 14 9.25 13.36 7.20
C GLU A 14 9.80 12.91 5.84
N HIS A 15 9.54 11.66 5.44
CA HIS A 15 9.93 11.15 4.13
C HIS A 15 9.04 11.66 2.99
N MET A 16 7.82 12.08 3.30
CA MET A 16 6.85 12.53 2.31
C MET A 16 7.19 13.94 1.80
N ASN A 17 6.96 14.19 0.52
CA ASN A 17 7.09 15.54 0.01
C ASN A 17 5.98 16.48 0.56
N LYS A 18 6.16 17.78 0.36
CA LYS A 18 5.25 18.80 0.90
C LYS A 18 3.81 18.68 0.39
N ALA A 19 3.64 18.20 -0.85
CA ALA A 19 2.30 18.11 -1.45
C ALA A 19 1.50 16.96 -0.80
N GLU A 20 2.11 15.77 -0.65
CA GLU A 20 1.47 14.62 -0.02
C GLU A 20 1.20 14.85 1.46
N ARG A 21 2.10 15.52 2.20
CA ARG A 21 1.83 15.92 3.60
C ARG A 21 0.62 16.84 3.70
N ARG A 22 0.47 17.79 2.76
CA ARG A 22 -0.71 18.66 2.72
C ARG A 22 -1.98 17.87 2.40
N GLN A 23 -1.93 16.98 1.42
CA GLN A 23 -3.05 16.13 1.00
C GLN A 23 -3.47 15.18 2.13
N LEU A 24 -2.51 14.60 2.85
CA LEU A 24 -2.77 13.77 4.02
C LEU A 24 -3.55 14.54 5.08
N ARG A 25 -3.07 15.72 5.46
CA ARG A 25 -3.74 16.59 6.43
C ARG A 25 -5.16 16.97 5.97
N GLN A 26 -5.33 17.41 4.72
CA GLN A 26 -6.63 17.76 4.16
C GLN A 26 -7.61 16.57 4.22
N SER A 27 -7.13 15.36 3.95
CA SER A 27 -7.98 14.16 4.02
C SER A 27 -8.48 13.90 5.44
N PHE A 28 -7.62 14.03 6.44
CA PHE A 28 -8.05 13.87 7.84
C PHE A 28 -8.96 15.02 8.31
N GLU A 29 -8.68 16.26 7.91
CA GLU A 29 -9.56 17.40 8.18
C GLU A 29 -10.94 17.24 7.53
N ALA A 30 -11.03 16.54 6.39
CA ALA A 30 -12.28 16.21 5.73
C ALA A 30 -13.04 15.05 6.40
N GLY A 31 -12.47 14.37 7.41
CA GLY A 31 -13.10 13.27 8.14
C GLY A 31 -12.81 11.88 7.57
N VAL A 32 -11.68 11.72 6.87
CA VAL A 32 -11.21 10.38 6.48
C VAL A 32 -10.72 9.63 7.70
N GLU A 33 -11.08 8.35 7.80
CA GLU A 33 -10.67 7.46 8.88
C GLU A 33 -9.87 6.27 8.33
N VAL A 34 -8.92 5.77 9.13
CA VAL A 34 -8.19 4.54 8.86
C VAL A 34 -8.65 3.46 9.82
N VAL A 35 -9.07 2.32 9.28
CA VAL A 35 -9.50 1.15 10.05
C VAL A 35 -8.44 0.07 9.92
N LEU A 36 -7.66 -0.13 11.00
CA LEU A 36 -6.53 -1.08 11.02
C LEU A 36 -7.00 -2.54 11.14
N GLU A 37 -8.15 -2.75 11.77
CA GLU A 37 -8.78 -4.06 11.91
C GLU A 37 -10.15 -4.04 11.23
N PRO A 38 -10.19 -4.06 9.89
CA PRO A 38 -11.45 -3.97 9.15
C PRO A 38 -12.31 -5.21 9.34
N THR A 39 -13.62 -5.03 9.31
CA THR A 39 -14.57 -6.13 9.28
C THR A 39 -14.47 -6.92 7.97
N LYS A 40 -15.07 -8.12 7.93
CA LYS A 40 -15.11 -8.92 6.68
C LYS A 40 -15.81 -8.16 5.56
N GLU A 41 -16.86 -7.44 5.87
CA GLU A 41 -17.62 -6.63 4.92
C GLU A 41 -16.77 -5.51 4.33
N GLN A 42 -16.00 -4.82 5.16
CA GLN A 42 -15.08 -3.77 4.72
C GLN A 42 -13.95 -4.34 3.83
N ILE A 43 -13.41 -5.50 4.16
CA ILE A 43 -12.42 -6.19 3.29
C ILE A 43 -13.05 -6.57 1.95
N VAL A 44 -14.28 -7.08 1.94
CA VAL A 44 -15.01 -7.42 0.71
C VAL A 44 -15.30 -6.17 -0.14
N GLU A 45 -15.66 -5.05 0.49
CA GLU A 45 -15.87 -3.78 -0.20
C GLU A 45 -14.58 -3.29 -0.86
N TRP A 46 -13.47 -3.26 -0.10
CA TRP A 46 -12.15 -2.94 -0.64
C TRP A 46 -11.71 -3.90 -1.75
N TYR A 47 -11.96 -5.20 -1.60
CA TYR A 47 -11.68 -6.18 -2.63
C TYR A 47 -12.45 -5.88 -3.93
N GLY A 48 -13.63 -5.27 -3.85
CA GLY A 48 -14.35 -4.71 -4.99
C GLY A 48 -13.53 -3.68 -5.76
N LEU A 49 -12.78 -2.79 -5.05
CA LEU A 49 -11.87 -1.85 -5.68
C LEU A 49 -10.71 -2.57 -6.39
N LEU A 50 -10.10 -3.57 -5.72
CA LEU A 50 -9.06 -4.41 -6.32
C LEU A 50 -9.55 -5.11 -7.59
N LYS A 51 -10.74 -5.69 -7.58
CA LYS A 51 -11.32 -6.37 -8.75
C LYS A 51 -11.45 -5.44 -9.95
N ARG A 52 -11.90 -4.20 -9.73
CA ARG A 52 -12.00 -3.19 -10.80
C ARG A 52 -10.63 -2.84 -11.35
N LEU A 53 -9.67 -2.53 -10.48
CA LEU A 53 -8.30 -2.20 -10.85
C LEU A 53 -7.64 -3.35 -11.64
N TYR A 54 -7.67 -4.57 -11.10
CA TYR A 54 -6.96 -5.73 -11.67
C TYR A 54 -7.58 -6.20 -12.98
N ARG A 55 -8.90 -6.05 -13.17
CA ARG A 55 -9.56 -6.25 -14.46
C ARG A 55 -9.04 -5.23 -15.50
N ARG A 56 -8.94 -3.95 -15.13
CA ARG A 56 -8.47 -2.89 -16.03
C ARG A 56 -7.01 -3.09 -16.46
N ILE A 57 -6.14 -3.51 -15.55
CA ILE A 57 -4.71 -3.73 -15.86
C ILE A 57 -4.41 -5.15 -16.38
N HIS A 58 -5.43 -5.97 -16.58
CA HIS A 58 -5.33 -7.35 -17.08
C HIS A 58 -4.34 -8.20 -16.28
N ARG A 59 -4.45 -8.17 -14.94
CA ARG A 59 -3.61 -8.94 -14.03
C ARG A 59 -4.47 -9.90 -13.20
N PRO A 60 -3.94 -11.10 -12.86
CA PRO A 60 -4.63 -12.01 -11.96
C PRO A 60 -4.73 -11.40 -10.56
N LEU A 61 -5.84 -11.69 -9.90
CA LEU A 61 -6.09 -11.31 -8.51
C LEU A 61 -6.45 -12.59 -7.73
N PRO A 62 -5.83 -12.84 -6.55
CA PRO A 62 -6.21 -13.95 -5.70
C PRO A 62 -7.65 -13.79 -5.18
N SER A 63 -8.23 -14.86 -4.65
CA SER A 63 -9.57 -14.80 -4.04
C SER A 63 -9.56 -13.89 -2.81
N VAL A 64 -10.73 -13.38 -2.43
CA VAL A 64 -10.89 -12.55 -1.23
C VAL A 64 -10.45 -13.29 0.04
N ASP A 65 -10.57 -14.60 0.09
CA ASP A 65 -10.18 -15.43 1.24
C ASP A 65 -8.72 -15.26 1.63
N VAL A 66 -7.84 -14.99 0.65
CA VAL A 66 -6.43 -14.72 0.91
C VAL A 66 -6.27 -13.48 1.80
N PHE A 67 -7.02 -12.42 1.50
CA PHE A 67 -6.96 -11.17 2.27
C PHE A 67 -7.65 -11.31 3.63
N LEU A 68 -8.74 -12.06 3.71
CA LEU A 68 -9.42 -12.35 4.99
C LEU A 68 -8.52 -13.12 5.97
N LYS A 69 -7.62 -13.95 5.45
CA LYS A 69 -6.72 -14.79 6.27
C LYS A 69 -5.39 -14.11 6.63
N LEU A 70 -5.02 -13.00 6.02
CA LEU A 70 -3.70 -12.39 6.27
C LEU A 70 -3.48 -12.03 7.74
N ASN A 71 -4.47 -11.42 8.37
CA ASN A 71 -4.39 -11.04 9.78
C ASN A 71 -4.40 -12.29 10.70
N GLU A 72 -5.23 -13.29 10.37
CA GLU A 72 -5.34 -14.53 11.14
C GLU A 72 -4.02 -15.33 11.14
N LEU A 73 -3.34 -15.37 10.00
CA LEU A 73 -2.08 -16.10 9.84
C LEU A 73 -0.85 -15.32 10.32
N ASN A 74 -1.02 -14.08 10.75
CA ASN A 74 0.05 -13.17 11.18
C ASN A 74 1.21 -13.02 10.17
N ILE A 75 0.92 -13.17 8.88
CA ILE A 75 1.89 -13.01 7.78
C ILE A 75 1.75 -11.65 7.05
N GLY A 76 0.80 -10.85 7.47
CA GLY A 76 0.53 -9.54 6.91
C GLY A 76 -0.57 -8.81 7.65
N ARG A 77 -0.94 -7.65 7.12
CA ARG A 77 -2.04 -6.83 7.63
C ARG A 77 -2.85 -6.30 6.46
N VAL A 78 -4.16 -6.29 6.64
CA VAL A 78 -5.08 -5.56 5.78
C VAL A 78 -5.65 -4.41 6.59
N PHE A 79 -5.66 -3.23 6.00
CA PHE A 79 -6.37 -2.08 6.54
C PHE A 79 -7.16 -1.39 5.44
N VAL A 80 -8.17 -0.63 5.83
CA VAL A 80 -8.98 0.15 4.89
C VAL A 80 -9.05 1.61 5.31
N VAL A 81 -9.31 2.46 4.33
CA VAL A 81 -9.55 3.90 4.50
C VAL A 81 -11.02 4.14 4.21
N VAL A 82 -11.70 4.77 5.15
CA VAL A 82 -13.14 5.01 5.12
C VAL A 82 -13.42 6.51 5.04
N TYR A 83 -14.40 6.87 4.26
CA TYR A 83 -14.93 8.23 4.15
C TYR A 83 -16.44 8.18 3.91
N ASN A 84 -17.22 8.87 4.75
CA ASN A 84 -18.69 8.86 4.71
C ASN A 84 -19.25 7.41 4.69
N ASP A 85 -18.82 6.59 5.64
CA ASP A 85 -19.21 5.18 5.83
C ASP A 85 -18.92 4.25 4.64
N ARG A 86 -18.07 4.67 3.70
CA ARG A 86 -17.67 3.87 2.54
C ARG A 86 -16.17 3.62 2.50
N VAL A 87 -15.78 2.44 2.09
CA VAL A 87 -14.37 2.13 1.86
C VAL A 87 -13.90 2.82 0.56
N VAL A 88 -13.01 3.79 0.71
CA VAL A 88 -12.47 4.59 -0.41
C VAL A 88 -11.06 4.16 -0.80
N SER A 89 -10.35 3.45 0.06
CA SER A 89 -9.03 2.86 -0.22
C SER A 89 -8.71 1.73 0.75
N GLY A 90 -7.62 1.05 0.52
CA GLY A 90 -7.05 0.08 1.45
C GLY A 90 -5.81 -0.57 0.87
N SER A 91 -5.09 -1.27 1.74
CA SER A 91 -3.87 -1.98 1.36
C SER A 91 -3.75 -3.30 2.12
N ALA A 92 -3.12 -4.27 1.47
CA ALA A 92 -2.64 -5.49 2.09
C ALA A 92 -1.11 -5.46 2.10
N ILE A 93 -0.54 -5.47 3.30
CA ILE A 93 0.90 -5.47 3.53
C ILE A 93 1.30 -6.88 3.95
N LEU A 94 2.30 -7.46 3.27
CA LEU A 94 2.94 -8.68 3.75
C LEU A 94 4.11 -8.33 4.66
N CYS A 95 4.26 -9.09 5.72
CA CYS A 95 5.35 -8.93 6.68
C CYS A 95 6.21 -10.19 6.68
N LYS A 96 7.51 -10.04 6.41
CA LYS A 96 8.48 -11.10 6.65
C LYS A 96 9.17 -10.81 7.97
N LEU A 97 8.77 -11.55 9.00
CA LEU A 97 9.37 -11.44 10.33
C LEU A 97 10.67 -12.26 10.38
N GLY A 98 11.67 -11.76 11.08
CA GLY A 98 12.99 -12.39 11.24
C GLY A 98 14.04 -11.36 11.61
N ASN A 99 15.34 -11.67 11.37
CA ASN A 99 16.45 -10.76 11.68
C ASN A 99 16.42 -9.46 10.87
N SER A 100 15.75 -9.46 9.71
CA SER A 100 15.48 -8.25 8.92
C SER A 100 13.98 -8.17 8.73
N GLN A 101 13.37 -7.16 9.31
CA GLN A 101 11.94 -6.90 9.10
C GLN A 101 11.77 -6.34 7.69
N LEU A 102 11.00 -7.05 6.87
CA LEU A 102 10.75 -6.66 5.48
C LEU A 102 9.24 -6.66 5.24
N PHE A 103 8.75 -5.53 4.77
CA PHE A 103 7.34 -5.29 4.52
C PHE A 103 7.12 -5.01 3.03
N TYR A 104 6.10 -5.64 2.46
CA TYR A 104 5.76 -5.48 1.05
C TYR A 104 4.40 -4.81 0.91
N ASP A 105 4.31 -3.71 0.18
CA ASP A 105 3.05 -3.12 -0.28
C ASP A 105 2.44 -3.99 -1.37
N TRP A 106 1.82 -5.10 -0.94
CA TRP A 106 1.48 -6.21 -1.82
C TRP A 106 0.30 -5.92 -2.74
N TYR A 107 -0.81 -5.46 -2.17
CA TYR A 107 -2.00 -5.05 -2.92
C TYR A 107 -2.55 -3.75 -2.37
N ARG A 108 -2.82 -2.82 -3.28
CA ARG A 108 -3.45 -1.53 -2.94
C ARG A 108 -4.46 -1.17 -4.01
N ALA A 109 -5.61 -0.63 -3.58
CA ALA A 109 -6.58 -0.03 -4.47
C ALA A 109 -7.31 1.11 -3.75
N SER A 110 -7.66 2.12 -4.53
CA SER A 110 -8.47 3.27 -4.12
C SER A 110 -9.60 3.48 -5.10
N VAL A 111 -10.61 4.23 -4.72
CA VAL A 111 -11.63 4.74 -5.66
C VAL A 111 -10.94 5.57 -6.74
N GLU A 112 -11.52 5.59 -7.95
CA GLU A 112 -11.02 6.36 -9.09
C GLU A 112 -11.66 7.75 -9.14
N ASP A 113 -12.80 7.90 -8.48
CA ASP A 113 -13.52 9.15 -8.43
C ASP A 113 -12.74 10.20 -7.63
N VAL A 114 -12.74 11.41 -8.12
CA VAL A 114 -12.17 12.55 -7.41
C VAL A 114 -13.13 12.98 -6.33
N ILE A 115 -12.66 13.00 -5.09
CA ILE A 115 -13.39 13.49 -3.93
C ILE A 115 -12.67 14.77 -3.47
N ASP A 116 -13.38 15.89 -3.43
CA ASP A 116 -12.77 17.15 -3.06
C ASP A 116 -12.18 17.12 -1.64
N GLY A 117 -10.93 17.55 -1.52
CA GLY A 117 -10.19 17.53 -0.26
C GLY A 117 -9.80 16.14 0.27
N VAL A 118 -10.15 15.05 -0.41
CA VAL A 118 -9.87 13.67 0.03
C VAL A 118 -8.94 12.95 -0.94
N TYR A 119 -7.84 12.45 -0.44
CA TYR A 119 -6.80 11.77 -1.21
C TYR A 119 -6.56 10.33 -0.69
N PRO A 120 -7.46 9.39 -1.02
CA PRO A 120 -7.45 8.06 -0.40
C PRO A 120 -6.15 7.27 -0.63
N SER A 121 -5.53 7.41 -1.82
CA SER A 121 -4.26 6.76 -2.13
C SER A 121 -3.10 7.30 -1.30
N VAL A 122 -3.11 8.61 -0.96
CA VAL A 122 -2.11 9.22 -0.09
C VAL A 122 -2.25 8.70 1.33
N VAL A 123 -3.48 8.68 1.86
CA VAL A 123 -3.77 8.15 3.20
C VAL A 123 -3.37 6.68 3.32
N SER A 124 -3.75 5.84 2.36
CA SER A 124 -3.38 4.41 2.41
C SER A 124 -1.89 4.17 2.22
N THR A 125 -1.16 5.02 1.50
CA THR A 125 0.29 4.91 1.38
C THR A 125 0.97 5.30 2.69
N TRP A 126 0.59 6.44 3.25
CA TRP A 126 1.08 6.89 4.55
C TRP A 126 0.82 5.83 5.64
N GLN A 127 -0.40 5.28 5.71
CA GLN A 127 -0.72 4.27 6.72
C GLN A 127 0.10 2.98 6.55
N ALA A 128 0.41 2.58 5.32
CA ALA A 128 1.29 1.44 5.07
C ALA A 128 2.71 1.67 5.62
N MET A 129 3.24 2.88 5.46
CA MET A 129 4.54 3.30 6.02
C MET A 129 4.48 3.38 7.55
N GLN A 130 3.43 4.00 8.10
CA GLN A 130 3.21 4.11 9.54
C GLN A 130 3.17 2.74 10.22
N LEU A 131 2.51 1.77 9.59
CA LEU A 131 2.44 0.40 10.09
C LEU A 131 3.84 -0.24 10.23
N VAL A 132 4.77 0.05 9.33
CA VAL A 132 6.16 -0.44 9.43
C VAL A 132 6.87 0.16 10.62
N SER A 133 6.77 1.48 10.81
CA SER A 133 7.34 2.19 11.96
C SER A 133 6.74 1.67 13.28
N ASP A 134 5.42 1.51 13.35
CA ASP A 134 4.71 1.01 14.55
C ASP A 134 5.05 -0.44 14.89
N MET A 135 5.38 -1.26 13.88
CA MET A 135 5.79 -2.66 14.06
C MET A 135 7.27 -2.85 14.39
N GLY A 136 7.98 -1.78 14.73
CA GLY A 136 9.38 -1.84 15.16
C GLY A 136 10.39 -1.45 14.08
N GLY A 137 9.94 -0.82 13.00
CA GLY A 137 10.79 -0.41 11.89
C GLY A 137 11.15 -1.53 10.94
N GLY A 138 11.95 -1.22 9.93
CA GLY A 138 12.41 -2.15 8.91
C GLY A 138 12.33 -1.60 7.51
N ILE A 139 12.50 -2.46 6.53
CA ILE A 139 12.50 -2.09 5.12
C ILE A 139 11.10 -2.22 4.55
N PHE A 140 10.58 -1.15 3.98
CA PHE A 140 9.33 -1.11 3.24
C PHE A 140 9.59 -1.14 1.74
N ASP A 141 9.16 -2.21 1.08
CA ASP A 141 9.21 -2.35 -0.37
C ASP A 141 7.86 -1.93 -0.97
N PHE A 142 7.86 -0.79 -1.65
CA PHE A 142 6.71 -0.32 -2.43
C PHE A 142 6.36 -1.24 -3.62
N MET A 143 7.10 -2.32 -3.82
CA MET A 143 6.97 -3.22 -4.95
C MET A 143 7.24 -2.53 -6.29
N GLY A 144 6.81 -3.15 -7.39
CA GLY A 144 7.19 -2.80 -8.74
C GLY A 144 7.08 -1.32 -9.11
N ALA A 145 8.15 -0.78 -9.66
CA ALA A 145 8.27 0.60 -10.13
C ALA A 145 8.25 0.73 -11.66
N GLY A 146 7.84 -0.34 -12.36
CA GLY A 146 7.80 -0.40 -13.82
C GLY A 146 9.19 -0.54 -14.47
N LEU A 147 9.24 -0.44 -15.79
CA LEU A 147 10.49 -0.50 -16.55
C LEU A 147 11.25 0.81 -16.43
N ARG A 148 12.60 0.73 -16.28
CA ARG A 148 13.47 1.90 -16.06
C ARG A 148 13.33 2.96 -17.15
N ASN A 149 13.21 2.54 -18.41
CA ASN A 149 13.23 3.41 -19.60
C ASN A 149 11.84 3.94 -20.00
N LYS A 150 10.80 3.64 -19.24
CA LYS A 150 9.42 4.11 -19.51
C LYS A 150 8.96 5.04 -18.42
N GLU A 151 8.28 6.12 -18.81
CA GLU A 151 7.52 6.91 -17.86
C GLU A 151 6.44 6.03 -17.22
N TYR A 152 6.33 6.11 -15.90
CA TYR A 152 5.40 5.32 -15.13
C TYR A 152 4.86 6.14 -13.96
N GLY A 153 3.60 6.53 -14.05
CA GLY A 153 2.95 7.41 -13.07
C GLY A 153 2.99 6.86 -11.65
N VAL A 154 2.82 5.52 -11.50
CA VAL A 154 2.91 4.87 -10.19
C VAL A 154 4.30 5.01 -9.57
N ARG A 155 5.37 4.99 -10.37
CA ARG A 155 6.74 5.25 -9.88
C ARG A 155 6.88 6.68 -9.38
N LYS A 156 6.40 7.66 -10.17
CA LYS A 156 6.41 9.06 -9.75
C LYS A 156 5.68 9.25 -8.44
N PHE A 157 4.49 8.68 -8.30
CA PHE A 157 3.70 8.71 -7.07
C PHE A 157 4.46 8.08 -5.88
N LYS A 158 5.03 6.88 -6.04
CA LYS A 158 5.77 6.23 -4.95
C LYS A 158 6.97 7.04 -4.47
N LEU A 159 7.70 7.67 -5.40
CA LEU A 159 8.85 8.50 -5.08
C LEU A 159 8.49 9.78 -4.29
N THR A 160 7.23 10.23 -4.32
CA THR A 160 6.80 11.38 -3.53
C THR A 160 6.69 11.07 -2.03
N PHE A 161 6.71 9.80 -1.67
CA PHE A 161 6.76 9.33 -0.28
C PHE A 161 8.19 9.05 0.22
N GLY A 162 9.19 9.37 -0.57
CA GLY A 162 10.58 9.05 -0.29
C GLY A 162 10.98 7.70 -0.88
N GLY A 163 12.11 7.20 -0.43
CA GLY A 163 12.66 5.92 -0.87
C GLY A 163 13.57 5.99 -2.08
N GLU A 164 14.32 4.93 -2.24
CA GLU A 164 15.33 4.81 -3.28
C GLU A 164 14.89 3.84 -4.37
N LEU A 165 15.10 4.25 -5.63
CA LEU A 165 14.82 3.40 -6.79
C LEU A 165 15.95 2.41 -6.99
N THR A 166 15.65 1.12 -6.80
CA THR A 166 16.61 0.03 -7.00
C THR A 166 16.24 -0.82 -8.20
N SER A 167 17.23 -1.22 -8.97
CA SER A 167 17.06 -2.14 -10.10
C SER A 167 17.16 -3.58 -9.64
N GLU A 168 16.14 -4.35 -9.90
CA GLU A 168 16.11 -5.79 -9.64
C GLU A 168 15.98 -6.57 -10.92
N TYR A 169 16.67 -7.71 -10.99
CA TYR A 169 16.61 -8.64 -12.10
C TYR A 169 15.81 -9.87 -11.70
N ARG A 170 14.79 -10.22 -12.47
CA ARG A 170 14.04 -11.46 -12.31
C ARG A 170 14.47 -12.47 -13.35
N TYR A 171 14.99 -13.60 -12.89
CA TYR A 171 15.39 -14.71 -13.75
C TYR A 171 14.29 -15.77 -13.78
N ARG A 172 13.99 -16.30 -14.97
CA ARG A 172 13.15 -17.50 -15.13
C ARG A 172 14.03 -18.60 -15.69
N LYS A 173 14.11 -19.71 -14.98
CA LYS A 173 14.72 -20.95 -15.47
C LYS A 173 13.61 -21.91 -15.86
N TYR A 174 13.56 -22.28 -17.14
CA TYR A 174 12.69 -23.36 -17.60
C TYR A 174 13.45 -24.68 -17.41
N LEU A 175 12.93 -25.57 -16.59
CA LEU A 175 13.41 -26.92 -16.50
C LEU A 175 12.64 -27.70 -17.56
N ILE A 176 13.33 -28.10 -18.62
CA ILE A 176 12.79 -29.05 -19.60
C ILE A 176 12.97 -30.43 -18.97
N VAL A 177 11.87 -31.08 -18.64
CA VAL A 177 11.81 -32.47 -18.16
C VAL A 177 11.60 -33.36 -19.35
#